data_1e5fca672342d4c2fa4bc2b1adb2d2fd
#
_entry.id   1e5fca672342d4c2fa4bc2b1adb2d2fd
#
_cell.length_a   1.000
_cell.length_b   1.000
_cell.length_c   1.000
_cell.angle_alpha   90.00
_cell.angle_beta   90.00
_cell.angle_gamma   90.00
#
_symmetry.space_group_name_H-M   'P 1'
#
loop_
_entity.id
_entity.type
_entity.pdbx_description
1 polymer ?
#
loop_
_entity_poly.entity_id
_entity_poly.type
_entity_poly.pdbx_seq_one_letter_code
_entity_poly.pdbx_strand_id
1 'polypeptide(L)'
;MKNNVVIFRAKGPTNNSYFIESLKELNYNVMSYPILKVEKIPNNKFAFKSDSVILTTSFYSIYYLSRLTFERNFLLYTLGEASKNLAIKLGFKNIIECNGDSARMFKVFINNNKSSSYKKKGALIYLGANNISFNLPAKLADLGYVVQ
;
A
#
# COMPACT_ATOMS: atom_id res chain seq x y z
N MET A 1 -8.74 34.13 16.05
CA MET A 1 -8.92 33.79 14.60
C MET A 1 -8.60 32.33 14.39
N LYS A 2 -9.37 31.61 13.57
CA LYS A 2 -9.01 30.24 13.17
C LYS A 2 -7.99 30.29 12.05
N ASN A 3 -6.89 29.56 12.17
CA ASN A 3 -5.91 29.44 11.09
C ASN A 3 -6.48 28.58 9.94
N ASN A 4 -6.24 28.99 8.71
CA ASN A 4 -6.67 28.26 7.52
C ASN A 4 -5.62 27.23 7.12
N VAL A 5 -6.05 26.01 6.83
CA VAL A 5 -5.21 24.93 6.27
C VAL A 5 -5.82 24.51 4.94
N VAL A 6 -5.03 24.53 3.90
CA VAL A 6 -5.40 24.05 2.57
C VAL A 6 -4.70 22.71 2.30
N ILE A 7 -5.48 21.69 1.95
CA ILE A 7 -4.98 20.34 1.68
C ILE A 7 -5.23 20.00 0.22
N PHE A 8 -4.15 19.75 -0.51
CA PHE A 8 -4.21 19.15 -1.84
C PHE A 8 -3.99 17.64 -1.73
N ARG A 9 -4.93 16.85 -2.22
CA ARG A 9 -4.87 15.39 -2.11
C ARG A 9 -5.47 14.68 -3.31
N ALA A 10 -5.23 13.38 -3.40
CA ALA A 10 -5.91 12.55 -4.38
C ALA A 10 -7.37 12.28 -3.98
N LYS A 11 -8.28 12.30 -4.96
CA LYS A 11 -9.63 11.75 -4.82
C LYS A 11 -9.57 10.28 -5.15
N GLY A 12 -9.90 9.44 -4.20
CA GLY A 12 -9.93 7.99 -4.35
C GLY A 12 -11.24 7.39 -3.86
N PRO A 13 -11.40 6.07 -3.99
CA PRO A 13 -12.64 5.36 -3.65
C PRO A 13 -12.94 5.32 -2.14
N THR A 14 -11.99 5.72 -1.30
CA THR A 14 -12.15 5.78 0.15
C THR A 14 -11.83 7.18 0.67
N ASN A 15 -12.65 7.69 1.57
CA ASN A 15 -12.33 8.92 2.29
C ASN A 15 -11.43 8.57 3.48
N ASN A 16 -10.16 8.95 3.42
CA ASN A 16 -9.33 9.03 4.61
C ASN A 16 -9.52 10.42 5.23
N SER A 17 -10.60 10.59 6.01
CA SER A 17 -10.96 11.87 6.62
C SER A 17 -10.22 12.11 7.94
N TYR A 18 -9.61 11.10 8.53
CA TYR A 18 -9.00 11.18 9.87
C TYR A 18 -8.08 12.40 10.04
N PHE A 19 -7.16 12.62 9.09
CA PHE A 19 -6.26 13.78 9.15
C PHE A 19 -7.00 15.13 9.11
N ILE A 20 -8.06 15.22 8.30
CA ILE A 20 -8.90 16.42 8.21
C ILE A 20 -9.67 16.62 9.50
N GLU A 21 -10.20 15.56 10.06
CA GLU A 21 -10.94 15.58 11.33
C GLU A 21 -10.05 16.02 12.48
N SER A 22 -8.84 15.45 12.60
CA SER A 22 -7.86 15.84 13.61
C SER A 22 -7.48 17.33 13.52
N LEU A 23 -7.32 17.88 12.32
CA LEU A 23 -7.05 19.30 12.14
C LEU A 23 -8.24 20.18 12.57
N LYS A 24 -9.47 19.74 12.31
CA LYS A 24 -10.68 20.44 12.75
C LYS A 24 -10.81 20.42 14.27
N GLU A 25 -10.50 19.29 14.92
CA GLU A 25 -10.46 19.16 16.37
C GLU A 25 -9.43 20.12 17.00
N LEU A 26 -8.31 20.34 16.32
CA LEU A 26 -7.31 21.35 16.69
C LEU A 26 -7.72 22.79 16.32
N ASN A 27 -8.99 23.00 15.98
CA ASN A 27 -9.59 24.30 15.68
C ASN A 27 -9.06 25.00 14.41
N TYR A 28 -8.52 24.22 13.42
CA TYR A 28 -8.20 24.77 12.12
C TYR A 28 -9.43 24.83 11.21
N ASN A 29 -9.47 25.84 10.33
CA ASN A 29 -10.40 25.88 9.20
C ASN A 29 -9.78 25.12 8.02
N VAL A 30 -10.30 23.94 7.68
CA VAL A 30 -9.69 23.04 6.72
C VAL A 30 -10.44 23.07 5.39
N MET A 31 -9.74 23.42 4.31
CA MET A 31 -10.19 23.34 2.92
C MET A 31 -9.44 22.22 2.21
N SER A 32 -10.16 21.27 1.60
CA SER A 32 -9.55 20.12 0.89
C SER A 32 -9.91 20.16 -0.59
N TYR A 33 -8.89 20.18 -1.43
CA TYR A 33 -9.03 20.19 -2.89
C TYR A 33 -8.46 18.91 -3.50
N PRO A 34 -9.28 18.11 -4.18
CA PRO A 34 -8.81 16.93 -4.90
C PRO A 34 -8.17 17.36 -6.22
N ILE A 35 -6.84 17.29 -6.31
CA ILE A 35 -6.07 17.64 -7.51
C ILE A 35 -5.65 16.43 -8.35
N LEU A 36 -5.79 15.23 -7.80
CA LEU A 36 -5.48 13.97 -8.47
C LEU A 36 -6.66 13.01 -8.32
N LYS A 37 -6.90 12.19 -9.34
CA LYS A 37 -7.85 11.09 -9.30
C LYS A 37 -7.10 9.76 -9.30
N VAL A 38 -7.47 8.87 -8.38
CA VAL A 38 -6.93 7.52 -8.34
C VAL A 38 -7.92 6.58 -9.02
N GLU A 39 -7.47 5.93 -10.08
CA GLU A 39 -8.25 4.97 -10.84
C GLU A 39 -7.58 3.60 -10.84
N LYS A 40 -8.40 2.56 -10.89
CA LYS A 40 -7.92 1.18 -11.06
C LYS A 40 -7.38 1.04 -12.48
N ILE A 41 -6.18 0.46 -12.60
CA ILE A 41 -5.64 0.05 -13.91
C ILE A 41 -6.43 -1.19 -14.36
N PRO A 42 -7.07 -1.16 -15.54
CA PRO A 42 -7.80 -2.31 -16.06
C PRO A 42 -6.84 -3.45 -16.45
N ASN A 43 -7.33 -4.68 -16.41
CA ASN A 43 -6.73 -5.90 -16.97
C ASN A 43 -5.54 -6.55 -16.26
N ASN A 44 -5.30 -6.28 -14.99
CA ASN A 44 -4.34 -7.07 -14.24
C ASN A 44 -4.99 -8.38 -13.77
N LYS A 45 -4.72 -9.48 -14.45
CA LYS A 45 -5.07 -10.84 -14.00
C LYS A 45 -3.97 -11.32 -13.06
N PHE A 46 -4.17 -11.17 -11.76
CA PHE A 46 -3.29 -11.76 -10.76
C PHE A 46 -3.81 -13.14 -10.35
N ALA A 47 -2.92 -14.11 -10.32
CA ALA A 47 -3.21 -15.40 -9.70
C ALA A 47 -2.83 -15.34 -8.22
N PHE A 48 -3.75 -14.93 -7.37
CA PHE A 48 -3.53 -14.93 -5.92
C PHE A 48 -3.57 -16.36 -5.39
N LYS A 49 -2.49 -16.74 -4.70
CA LYS A 49 -2.41 -18.01 -3.96
C LYS A 49 -2.38 -17.69 -2.47
N SER A 50 -2.78 -18.62 -1.63
CA SER A 50 -2.78 -18.44 -0.17
C SER A 50 -1.39 -18.14 0.41
N ASP A 51 -0.33 -18.60 -0.25
CA ASP A 51 1.07 -18.35 0.10
C ASP A 51 1.68 -17.13 -0.62
N SER A 52 0.88 -16.33 -1.34
CA SER A 52 1.36 -15.10 -1.97
C SER A 52 1.80 -14.08 -0.94
N VAL A 53 2.93 -13.43 -1.24
CA VAL A 53 3.41 -12.25 -0.51
C VAL A 53 3.09 -11.02 -1.34
N ILE A 54 2.45 -10.04 -0.70
CA ILE A 54 1.98 -8.85 -1.40
C ILE A 54 2.70 -7.61 -0.85
N LEU A 55 3.32 -6.85 -1.72
CA LEU A 55 3.96 -5.58 -1.43
C LEU A 55 3.05 -4.44 -1.91
N THR A 56 2.56 -3.62 -0.99
CA THR A 56 1.68 -2.48 -1.33
C THR A 56 2.35 -1.16 -0.96
N THR A 57 2.52 -0.28 -1.96
CA THR A 57 3.11 1.05 -1.77
C THR A 57 2.08 2.17 -1.76
N SER A 58 0.80 1.83 -1.75
CA SER A 58 -0.30 2.78 -1.75
C SER A 58 -1.46 2.32 -0.88
N PHE A 59 -2.03 3.25 -0.13
CA PHE A 59 -3.30 3.07 0.58
C PHE A 59 -4.42 2.56 -0.34
N TYR A 60 -4.50 3.09 -1.56
CA TYR A 60 -5.52 2.68 -2.52
C TYR A 60 -5.28 1.28 -3.09
N SER A 61 -4.04 0.82 -3.17
CA SER A 61 -3.74 -0.55 -3.60
C SER A 61 -4.35 -1.60 -2.66
N ILE A 62 -4.37 -1.32 -1.36
CA ILE A 62 -5.00 -2.20 -0.36
C ILE A 62 -6.52 -2.25 -0.55
N TYR A 63 -7.14 -1.09 -0.80
CA TYR A 63 -8.57 -1.03 -1.11
C TYR A 63 -8.91 -1.87 -2.34
N TYR A 64 -8.16 -1.69 -3.45
CA TYR A 64 -8.39 -2.47 -4.66
C TYR A 64 -8.08 -3.95 -4.48
N LEU A 65 -7.04 -4.32 -3.73
CA LEU A 65 -6.74 -5.71 -3.39
C LEU A 65 -7.95 -6.40 -2.73
N SER A 66 -8.57 -5.73 -1.78
CA SER A 66 -9.75 -6.27 -1.08
C SER A 66 -10.95 -6.53 -1.99
N ARG A 67 -10.99 -5.90 -3.17
CA ARG A 67 -12.02 -6.08 -4.20
C ARG A 67 -11.63 -7.10 -5.26
N LEU A 68 -10.35 -7.43 -5.37
CA LEU A 68 -9.84 -8.40 -6.36
C LEU A 68 -9.90 -9.83 -5.86
N THR A 69 -9.88 -10.03 -4.54
CA THR A 69 -9.88 -11.36 -3.92
C THR A 69 -10.57 -11.36 -2.56
N PHE A 70 -11.15 -12.50 -2.18
CA PHE A 70 -11.69 -12.73 -0.84
C PHE A 70 -10.65 -13.29 0.14
N GLU A 71 -9.48 -13.74 -0.35
CA GLU A 71 -8.41 -14.20 0.52
C GLU A 71 -7.86 -13.06 1.38
N ARG A 72 -7.64 -13.34 2.68
CA ARG A 72 -7.21 -12.36 3.70
C ARG A 72 -5.97 -12.81 4.49
N ASN A 73 -5.43 -14.00 4.18
CA ASN A 73 -4.30 -14.57 4.90
C ASN A 73 -2.94 -14.30 4.22
N PHE A 74 -2.91 -13.49 3.16
CA PHE A 74 -1.65 -13.09 2.54
C PHE A 74 -0.70 -12.45 3.53
N LEU A 75 0.59 -12.66 3.35
CA LEU A 75 1.60 -11.83 3.99
C LEU A 75 1.67 -10.48 3.25
N LEU A 76 1.15 -9.44 3.87
CA LEU A 76 0.98 -8.11 3.29
C LEU A 76 1.99 -7.12 3.87
N TYR A 77 2.84 -6.56 3.03
CA TYR A 77 3.73 -5.45 3.41
C TYR A 77 3.07 -4.12 3.07
N THR A 78 3.10 -3.18 4.01
CA THR A 78 2.54 -1.83 3.86
C THR A 78 3.58 -0.77 4.22
N LEU A 79 3.47 0.44 3.66
CA LEU A 79 4.44 1.50 3.93
C LEU A 79 4.30 2.12 5.32
N GLY A 80 3.07 2.35 5.77
CA GLY A 80 2.84 3.05 7.03
C GLY A 80 1.50 2.76 7.66
N GLU A 81 1.29 3.37 8.82
CA GLU A 81 0.17 3.12 9.73
C GLU A 81 -1.22 3.25 9.07
N ALA A 82 -1.46 4.29 8.28
CA ALA A 82 -2.75 4.47 7.61
C ALA A 82 -3.09 3.30 6.67
N SER A 83 -2.09 2.78 5.96
CA SER A 83 -2.23 1.61 5.09
C SER A 83 -2.45 0.33 5.89
N LYS A 84 -1.73 0.14 6.99
CA LYS A 84 -1.91 -0.98 7.92
C LYS A 84 -3.31 -0.98 8.52
N ASN A 85 -3.76 0.17 9.03
CA ASN A 85 -5.08 0.29 9.65
C ASN A 85 -6.22 0.01 8.65
N LEU A 86 -6.07 0.48 7.40
CA LEU A 86 -7.01 0.09 6.34
C LEU A 86 -6.99 -1.40 6.07
N ALA A 87 -5.81 -2.04 6.00
CA ALA A 87 -5.69 -3.47 5.77
C ALA A 87 -6.38 -4.27 6.89
N ILE A 88 -6.16 -3.92 8.15
CA ILE A 88 -6.84 -4.53 9.32
C ILE A 88 -8.36 -4.38 9.18
N LYS A 89 -8.84 -3.16 8.87
CA LYS A 89 -10.27 -2.87 8.71
C LYS A 89 -10.92 -3.68 7.58
N LEU A 90 -10.14 -4.02 6.54
CA LEU A 90 -10.58 -4.84 5.41
C LEU A 90 -10.38 -6.35 5.65
N GLY A 91 -9.97 -6.74 6.86
CA GLY A 91 -9.90 -8.13 7.32
C GLY A 91 -8.58 -8.85 7.03
N PHE A 92 -7.54 -8.18 6.49
CA PHE A 92 -6.23 -8.79 6.33
C PHE A 92 -5.58 -9.08 7.69
N LYS A 93 -4.98 -10.28 7.83
CA LYS A 93 -4.52 -10.78 9.13
C LYS A 93 -3.00 -10.68 9.33
N ASN A 94 -2.24 -10.91 8.27
CA ASN A 94 -0.77 -11.01 8.33
C ASN A 94 -0.16 -9.75 7.69
N ILE A 95 0.09 -8.71 8.49
CA ILE A 95 0.52 -7.41 7.99
C ILE A 95 1.86 -7.03 8.61
N ILE A 96 2.81 -6.65 7.76
CA ILE A 96 4.08 -6.06 8.15
C ILE A 96 4.09 -4.59 7.72
N GLU A 97 4.18 -3.72 8.69
CA GLU A 97 4.37 -2.29 8.47
C GLU A 97 5.86 -1.97 8.33
N CYS A 98 6.22 -1.29 7.24
CA CYS A 98 7.62 -0.97 6.93
C CYS A 98 8.09 0.37 7.51
N ASN A 99 7.17 1.22 7.98
CA ASN A 99 7.44 2.52 8.59
C ASN A 99 8.35 3.42 7.73
N GLY A 100 7.92 3.69 6.49
CA GLY A 100 8.70 4.53 5.60
C GLY A 100 8.23 4.48 4.14
N ASP A 101 9.19 4.56 3.24
CA ASP A 101 9.00 4.57 1.80
C ASP A 101 9.25 3.19 1.14
N SER A 102 9.21 3.14 -0.19
CA SER A 102 9.46 1.91 -0.96
C SER A 102 10.89 1.39 -0.78
N ALA A 103 11.89 2.26 -0.55
CA ALA A 103 13.26 1.84 -0.28
C ALA A 103 13.37 1.18 1.11
N ARG A 104 12.63 1.69 2.09
CA ARG A 104 12.53 1.06 3.42
C ARG A 104 11.83 -0.29 3.32
N MET A 105 10.72 -0.37 2.57
CA MET A 105 10.01 -1.65 2.33
C MET A 105 10.95 -2.69 1.71
N PHE A 106 11.76 -2.32 0.71
CA PHE A 106 12.77 -3.21 0.13
C PHE A 106 13.71 -3.77 1.20
N LYS A 107 14.29 -2.91 2.05
CA LYS A 107 15.20 -3.34 3.14
C LYS A 107 14.52 -4.28 4.13
N VAL A 108 13.29 -3.95 4.57
CA VAL A 108 12.52 -4.78 5.50
C VAL A 108 12.20 -6.13 4.87
N PHE A 109 11.75 -6.14 3.61
CA PHE A 109 11.46 -7.38 2.89
C PHE A 109 12.70 -8.27 2.78
N ILE A 110 13.84 -7.75 2.34
CA ILE A 110 15.09 -8.53 2.21
C ILE A 110 15.55 -9.07 3.57
N ASN A 111 15.50 -8.26 4.62
CA ASN A 111 15.92 -8.70 5.96
C ASN A 111 15.05 -9.85 6.49
N ASN A 112 13.74 -9.79 6.28
CA ASN A 112 12.82 -10.83 6.71
C ASN A 112 12.94 -12.12 5.88
N ASN A 113 13.54 -12.04 4.69
CA ASN A 113 13.57 -13.15 3.73
C ASN A 113 14.99 -13.60 3.34
N LYS A 114 16.01 -13.29 4.15
CA LYS A 114 17.43 -13.63 3.89
C LYS A 114 17.68 -15.12 3.66
N SER A 115 16.94 -15.98 4.35
CA SER A 115 17.11 -17.45 4.30
C SER A 115 16.01 -18.15 3.49
N SER A 116 15.08 -17.43 2.91
CA SER A 116 13.84 -18.03 2.47
C SER A 116 13.86 -18.54 1.03
N SER A 117 13.19 -19.65 0.85
CA SER A 117 12.82 -20.27 -0.40
C SER A 117 11.87 -19.44 -1.28
N TYR A 118 11.53 -18.20 -0.91
CA TYR A 118 10.62 -17.31 -1.67
C TYR A 118 11.13 -16.98 -3.08
N LYS A 119 12.43 -17.17 -3.35
CA LYS A 119 12.97 -17.08 -4.71
C LYS A 119 12.36 -18.11 -5.67
N LYS A 120 11.73 -19.17 -5.13
CA LYS A 120 11.24 -20.31 -5.95
C LYS A 120 9.78 -20.71 -5.74
N LYS A 121 9.07 -20.27 -4.69
CA LYS A 121 7.78 -20.88 -4.31
C LYS A 121 6.56 -19.96 -4.25
N GLY A 122 6.68 -18.70 -3.94
CA GLY A 122 5.52 -17.83 -3.77
C GLY A 122 5.34 -16.88 -4.95
N ALA A 123 4.12 -16.55 -5.29
CA ALA A 123 3.88 -15.40 -6.13
C ALA A 123 4.15 -14.15 -5.30
N LEU A 124 5.27 -13.45 -5.58
CA LEU A 124 5.54 -12.13 -5.05
C LEU A 124 4.81 -11.13 -5.93
N ILE A 125 3.82 -10.45 -5.36
CA ILE A 125 2.96 -9.53 -6.09
C ILE A 125 3.24 -8.11 -5.61
N TYR A 126 3.50 -7.22 -6.55
CA TYR A 126 3.63 -5.79 -6.29
C TYR A 126 2.36 -5.04 -6.72
N LEU A 127 1.77 -4.31 -5.79
CA LEU A 127 0.61 -3.45 -6.05
C LEU A 127 0.99 -2.00 -5.76
N GLY A 128 1.21 -1.25 -6.81
CA GLY A 128 1.59 0.16 -6.74
C GLY A 128 0.96 1.00 -7.85
N ALA A 129 1.43 2.24 -7.98
CA ALA A 129 1.06 3.12 -9.09
C ALA A 129 1.95 2.83 -10.32
N ASN A 130 1.52 3.28 -11.51
CA ASN A 130 2.36 3.21 -12.72
C ASN A 130 3.59 4.10 -12.61
N ASN A 131 3.43 5.30 -12.04
CA ASN A 131 4.53 6.23 -11.85
C ASN A 131 5.10 6.06 -10.44
N ILE A 132 6.31 5.54 -10.34
CA ILE A 132 6.99 5.24 -9.09
C ILE A 132 8.35 5.92 -9.03
N SER A 133 8.69 6.51 -7.89
CA SER A 133 10.00 7.13 -7.64
C SER A 133 11.10 6.11 -7.32
N PHE A 134 10.73 4.94 -6.82
CA PHE A 134 11.62 3.84 -6.49
C PHE A 134 11.10 2.55 -7.13
N ASN A 135 11.85 2.01 -8.09
CA ASN A 135 11.45 0.79 -8.80
C ASN A 135 11.74 -0.47 -7.95
N LEU A 136 10.85 -0.69 -6.98
CA LEU A 136 10.93 -1.85 -6.08
C LEU A 136 10.88 -3.19 -6.83
N PRO A 137 9.99 -3.40 -7.84
CA PRO A 137 9.98 -4.64 -8.62
C PRO A 137 11.31 -4.94 -9.31
N ALA A 138 11.91 -3.95 -9.98
CA ALA A 138 13.19 -4.15 -10.66
C ALA A 138 14.30 -4.53 -9.68
N LYS A 139 14.39 -3.82 -8.54
CA LYS A 139 15.42 -4.13 -7.52
C LYS A 139 15.26 -5.53 -6.91
N LEU A 140 14.03 -6.01 -6.80
CA LEU A 140 13.78 -7.38 -6.35
C LEU A 140 14.14 -8.40 -7.45
N ALA A 141 13.83 -8.10 -8.71
CA ALA A 141 14.20 -8.93 -9.85
C ALA A 141 15.73 -9.07 -9.99
N ASP A 142 16.49 -8.00 -9.75
CA ASP A 142 17.97 -8.00 -9.72
C ASP A 142 18.54 -8.99 -8.68
N LEU A 143 17.77 -9.25 -7.61
CA LEU A 143 18.12 -10.24 -6.58
C LEU A 143 17.54 -11.64 -6.85
N GLY A 144 16.95 -11.87 -8.03
CA GLY A 144 16.41 -13.15 -8.46
C GLY A 144 14.99 -13.46 -7.97
N TYR A 145 14.23 -12.46 -7.48
CA TYR A 145 12.82 -12.64 -7.17
C TYR A 145 11.98 -12.48 -8.43
N VAL A 146 10.98 -13.35 -8.58
CA VAL A 146 9.97 -13.23 -9.65
C VAL A 146 8.80 -12.39 -9.11
N VAL A 147 8.69 -11.16 -9.60
CA VAL A 147 7.66 -10.20 -9.16
C VAL A 147 6.59 -10.07 -10.26
N GLN A 148 5.32 -10.21 -9.87
CA GLN A 148 4.16 -9.95 -10.73
C GLN A 148 3.60 -8.54 -10.48
#